data_dbf1157c4c22cd0490f87507b205171d
#
_entry.id   dbf1157c4c22cd0490f87507b205171d
#
_cell.length_a   1.000
_cell.length_b   1.000
_cell.length_c   1.000
_cell.angle_alpha   90.00
_cell.angle_beta   90.00
_cell.angle_gamma   90.00
#
_symmetry.space_group_name_H-M   'P 1'
#
loop_
_entity.id
_entity.type
_entity.pdbx_description
1 polymer ?
#
loop_
_entity_poly.entity_id
_entity_poly.type
_entity_poly.pdbx_seq_one_letter_code
_entity_poly.pdbx_strand_id
1 'polypeptide(L)'
;MHKYGAHIFHTSDKKIWDYVNQFAEFNNYINSPVAVYKDELYNLPFNMNTFSKMWGIRTPQEAKEIIERQRKETGITEPKNLEEQALFLVGKDIYEKLVKGYTEKQWGRKCTELPAFIIKRLPCRFIYDNNYFNDRYQGIPIGGYTPIVEKMLEKAEVRTGVDFFEFRKENPDVAEKVIFTG
;
A
#
# COMPACT_ATOMS: atom_id res chain seq x y z
N MET A 1 -15.65 10.33 -4.75
CA MET A 1 -15.50 9.52 -3.49
C MET A 1 -14.88 8.19 -3.87
N HIS A 2 -13.81 7.78 -3.19
CA HIS A 2 -13.24 6.43 -3.39
C HIS A 2 -14.15 5.39 -2.73
N LYS A 3 -14.70 4.46 -3.52
CA LYS A 3 -15.65 3.46 -3.02
C LYS A 3 -14.94 2.22 -2.45
N TYR A 4 -13.82 1.83 -3.06
CA TYR A 4 -13.10 0.57 -2.77
C TYR A 4 -11.68 0.80 -2.23
N GLY A 5 -11.44 1.90 -1.57
CA GLY A 5 -10.15 2.31 -1.06
C GLY A 5 -9.59 3.54 -1.78
N ALA A 6 -8.61 4.19 -1.17
CA ALA A 6 -7.97 5.35 -1.75
C ALA A 6 -7.03 4.92 -2.89
N HIS A 7 -7.22 5.52 -4.05
CA HIS A 7 -6.33 5.37 -5.19
C HIS A 7 -5.56 6.67 -5.37
N ILE A 8 -4.27 6.62 -5.08
CA ILE A 8 -3.37 7.76 -5.20
C ILE A 8 -2.35 7.40 -6.27
N PHE A 9 -2.25 8.21 -7.31
CA PHE A 9 -1.22 8.03 -8.32
C PHE A 9 0.13 8.47 -7.76
N HIS A 10 1.16 7.65 -7.92
CA HIS A 10 2.51 7.98 -7.50
C HIS A 10 3.54 7.33 -8.41
N THR A 11 4.63 8.04 -8.66
CA THR A 11 5.77 7.56 -9.45
C THR A 11 7.00 8.41 -9.18
N SER A 12 8.18 7.81 -9.30
CA SER A 12 9.46 8.55 -9.35
C SER A 12 9.92 8.83 -10.78
N ASP A 13 9.29 8.20 -11.78
CA ASP A 13 9.61 8.41 -13.19
C ASP A 13 8.92 9.66 -13.76
N LYS A 14 9.73 10.64 -14.13
CA LYS A 14 9.21 11.88 -14.74
C LYS A 14 8.49 11.67 -16.05
N LYS A 15 8.89 10.68 -16.87
CA LYS A 15 8.23 10.41 -18.16
C LYS A 15 6.80 9.90 -17.94
N ILE A 16 6.61 9.03 -16.95
CA ILE A 16 5.27 8.52 -16.59
C ILE A 16 4.42 9.68 -16.04
N TRP A 17 4.99 10.52 -15.17
CA TRP A 17 4.31 11.68 -14.64
C TRP A 17 3.87 12.66 -15.74
N ASP A 18 4.78 13.00 -16.64
CA ASP A 18 4.49 13.90 -17.77
C ASP A 18 3.44 13.29 -18.72
N TYR A 19 3.48 11.98 -18.91
CA TYR A 19 2.51 11.28 -19.75
C TYR A 19 1.10 11.37 -19.16
N VAL A 20 0.90 11.04 -17.88
CA VAL A 20 -0.45 11.06 -17.29
C VAL A 20 -1.01 12.46 -17.15
N ASN A 21 -0.16 13.48 -17.00
CA ASN A 21 -0.57 14.88 -16.96
C ASN A 21 -1.05 15.44 -18.31
N GLN A 22 -0.90 14.70 -19.42
CA GLN A 22 -1.55 15.04 -20.69
C GLN A 22 -3.06 14.77 -20.65
N PHE A 23 -3.52 13.92 -19.75
CA PHE A 23 -4.92 13.49 -19.68
C PHE A 23 -5.69 14.10 -18.52
N ALA A 24 -5.01 14.50 -17.44
CA ALA A 24 -5.62 15.17 -16.29
C ALA A 24 -4.63 16.04 -15.54
N GLU A 25 -5.13 17.03 -14.84
CA GLU A 25 -4.41 17.77 -13.83
C GLU A 25 -4.46 17.01 -12.51
N PHE A 26 -3.31 16.88 -11.83
CA PHE A 26 -3.21 16.25 -10.52
C PHE A 26 -3.05 17.30 -9.42
N ASN A 27 -3.72 17.09 -8.29
CA ASN A 27 -3.49 17.90 -7.11
C ASN A 27 -2.15 17.50 -6.44
N ASN A 28 -1.73 18.29 -5.44
CA ASN A 28 -0.52 18.01 -4.66
C ASN A 28 -0.84 17.18 -3.40
N TYR A 29 -1.70 16.19 -3.52
CA TYR A 29 -2.06 15.35 -2.37
C TYR A 29 -0.88 14.47 -1.96
N ILE A 30 -0.48 14.60 -0.70
CA ILE A 30 0.54 13.74 -0.08
C ILE A 30 -0.17 12.72 0.79
N ASN A 31 0.03 11.44 0.50
CA ASN A 31 -0.58 10.36 1.26
C ASN A 31 0.09 10.21 2.63
N SER A 32 -0.62 10.59 3.68
CA SER A 32 -0.17 10.49 5.08
C SER A 32 -1.22 9.75 5.90
N PRO A 33 -1.32 8.41 5.78
CA PRO A 33 -2.34 7.64 6.46
C PRO A 33 -2.12 7.61 7.97
N VAL A 34 -3.23 7.47 8.70
CA VAL A 34 -3.27 7.35 10.14
C VAL A 34 -3.96 6.04 10.51
N ALA A 35 -3.32 5.26 11.38
CA ALA A 35 -3.91 4.06 11.96
C ALA A 35 -4.60 4.40 13.28
N VAL A 36 -5.77 3.80 13.51
CA VAL A 36 -6.50 3.86 14.75
C VAL A 36 -6.37 2.52 15.46
N TYR A 37 -5.84 2.53 16.67
CA TYR A 37 -5.80 1.36 17.55
C TYR A 37 -6.46 1.70 18.89
N LYS A 38 -7.65 1.14 19.15
CA LYS A 38 -8.49 1.56 20.27
C LYS A 38 -8.71 3.08 20.20
N ASP A 39 -8.29 3.81 21.24
CA ASP A 39 -8.43 5.28 21.32
C ASP A 39 -7.12 6.01 20.94
N GLU A 40 -6.15 5.31 20.39
CA GLU A 40 -4.84 5.88 20.00
C GLU A 40 -4.73 6.07 18.49
N LEU A 41 -4.12 7.19 18.08
CA LEU A 41 -3.82 7.49 16.68
C LEU A 41 -2.32 7.35 16.42
N TYR A 42 -1.95 6.65 15.35
CA TYR A 42 -0.57 6.44 14.94
C TYR A 42 -0.35 6.85 13.49
N ASN A 43 0.71 7.57 13.21
CA ASN A 43 1.11 7.89 11.84
C ASN A 43 1.67 6.66 11.12
N LEU A 44 1.41 6.57 9.82
CA LEU A 44 2.02 5.58 8.93
C LEU A 44 2.76 6.29 7.78
N PRO A 45 3.80 5.65 7.22
CA PRO A 45 4.41 4.37 7.60
C PRO A 45 5.03 4.42 8.99
N PHE A 46 5.48 3.27 9.52
CA PHE A 46 6.15 3.22 10.83
C PHE A 46 7.39 4.11 10.82
N ASN A 47 7.29 5.27 11.43
CA ASN A 47 8.31 6.32 11.43
C ASN A 47 8.51 6.90 12.83
N MET A 48 9.38 7.89 12.99
CA MET A 48 9.66 8.47 14.30
C MET A 48 8.43 9.11 14.96
N ASN A 49 7.44 9.62 14.21
CA ASN A 49 6.18 10.09 14.82
C ASN A 49 5.40 8.91 15.45
N THR A 50 5.38 7.76 14.76
CA THR A 50 4.78 6.51 15.28
C THR A 50 5.47 6.06 16.56
N PHE A 51 6.81 6.00 16.53
CA PHE A 51 7.61 5.51 17.65
C PHE A 51 7.59 6.45 18.85
N SER A 52 7.67 7.76 18.61
CA SER A 52 7.56 8.76 19.67
C SER A 52 6.20 8.71 20.36
N LYS A 53 5.11 8.53 19.60
CA LYS A 53 3.77 8.36 20.16
C LYS A 53 3.65 7.05 20.95
N MET A 54 4.24 5.96 20.45
CA MET A 54 4.11 4.63 21.03
C MET A 54 4.93 4.45 22.32
N TRP A 55 6.14 5.01 22.33
CA TRP A 55 7.15 4.74 23.39
C TRP A 55 7.63 5.98 24.16
N GLY A 56 7.18 7.18 23.79
CA GLY A 56 7.60 8.42 24.43
C GLY A 56 9.04 8.84 24.13
N ILE A 57 9.66 8.26 23.11
CA ILE A 57 11.05 8.48 22.71
C ILE A 57 11.19 9.63 21.72
N ARG A 58 12.44 10.11 21.52
CA ARG A 58 12.73 11.24 20.64
C ARG A 58 13.80 10.96 19.58
N THR A 59 14.62 9.95 19.79
CA THR A 59 15.77 9.67 18.92
C THR A 59 15.62 8.37 18.14
N PRO A 60 16.18 8.28 16.92
CA PRO A 60 16.25 7.05 16.16
C PRO A 60 16.94 5.90 16.89
N GLN A 61 17.93 6.22 17.72
CA GLN A 61 18.69 5.23 18.46
C GLN A 61 17.80 4.52 19.49
N GLU A 62 17.04 5.26 20.29
CA GLU A 62 16.09 4.70 21.25
C GLU A 62 15.06 3.77 20.57
N ALA A 63 14.54 4.18 19.39
CA ALA A 63 13.60 3.36 18.63
C ALA A 63 14.23 2.03 18.18
N LYS A 64 15.44 2.06 17.65
CA LYS A 64 16.18 0.86 17.23
C LYS A 64 16.44 -0.09 18.42
N GLU A 65 16.81 0.44 19.56
CA GLU A 65 17.09 -0.34 20.77
C GLU A 65 15.82 -1.04 21.29
N ILE A 66 14.66 -0.36 21.28
CA ILE A 66 13.38 -0.96 21.68
C ILE A 66 12.99 -2.08 20.73
N ILE A 67 13.02 -1.83 19.42
CA ILE A 67 12.69 -2.84 18.41
C ILE A 67 13.61 -4.05 18.54
N GLU A 68 14.91 -3.83 18.67
CA GLU A 68 15.90 -4.92 18.75
C GLU A 68 15.73 -5.73 20.06
N ARG A 69 15.44 -5.08 21.18
CA ARG A 69 15.14 -5.75 22.44
C ARG A 69 13.89 -6.63 22.28
N GLN A 70 12.80 -6.09 21.77
CA GLN A 70 11.56 -6.85 21.59
C GLN A 70 11.75 -8.03 20.61
N ARG A 71 12.54 -7.86 19.55
CA ARG A 71 12.89 -8.94 18.63
C ARG A 71 13.66 -10.06 19.33
N LYS A 72 14.66 -9.72 20.13
CA LYS A 72 15.43 -10.71 20.91
C LYS A 72 14.58 -11.45 21.95
N GLU A 73 13.65 -10.76 22.61
CA GLU A 73 12.71 -11.34 23.57
C GLU A 73 11.81 -12.43 22.97
N THR A 74 11.54 -12.37 21.65
CA THR A 74 10.73 -13.41 20.99
C THR A 74 11.47 -14.74 20.84
N GLY A 75 12.80 -14.75 20.82
CA GLY A 75 13.62 -15.92 20.55
C GLY A 75 13.48 -16.49 19.13
N ILE A 76 12.75 -15.79 18.24
CA ILE A 76 12.50 -16.25 16.87
C ILE A 76 13.75 -16.04 16.02
N THR A 77 14.30 -17.12 15.47
CA THR A 77 15.43 -17.09 14.54
C THR A 77 15.01 -17.37 13.11
N GLU A 78 13.98 -18.21 12.93
CA GLU A 78 13.43 -18.61 11.63
C GLU A 78 11.90 -18.55 11.68
N PRO A 79 11.30 -17.45 11.20
CA PRO A 79 9.85 -17.27 11.24
C PRO A 79 9.09 -18.27 10.36
N LYS A 80 8.06 -18.93 10.88
CA LYS A 80 7.28 -19.97 10.21
C LYS A 80 5.96 -19.45 9.64
N ASN A 81 5.44 -18.37 10.18
CA ASN A 81 4.16 -17.77 9.81
C ASN A 81 4.26 -16.23 9.83
N LEU A 82 3.19 -15.56 9.42
CA LEU A 82 3.15 -14.10 9.31
C LEU A 82 3.32 -13.41 10.68
N GLU A 83 2.75 -13.96 11.76
CA GLU A 83 2.93 -13.41 13.11
C GLU A 83 4.39 -13.41 13.51
N GLU A 84 5.04 -14.58 13.42
CA GLU A 84 6.46 -14.70 13.74
C GLU A 84 7.34 -13.81 12.87
N GLN A 85 7.02 -13.70 11.58
CA GLN A 85 7.73 -12.81 10.66
C GLN A 85 7.59 -11.33 11.05
N ALA A 86 6.38 -10.89 11.43
CA ALA A 86 6.16 -9.52 11.87
C ALA A 86 6.89 -9.23 13.19
N LEU A 87 6.77 -10.11 14.18
CA LEU A 87 7.49 -10.01 15.45
C LEU A 87 9.00 -9.94 15.24
N PHE A 88 9.54 -10.77 14.36
CA PHE A 88 10.96 -10.78 13.98
C PHE A 88 11.40 -9.48 13.30
N LEU A 89 10.55 -8.83 12.52
CA LEU A 89 10.88 -7.61 11.80
C LEU A 89 10.76 -6.34 12.64
N VAL A 90 9.67 -6.20 13.40
CA VAL A 90 9.30 -4.90 14.02
C VAL A 90 9.05 -4.97 15.53
N GLY A 91 9.11 -6.15 16.13
CA GLY A 91 8.83 -6.34 17.55
C GLY A 91 7.34 -6.40 17.87
N LYS A 92 7.06 -6.64 19.16
CA LYS A 92 5.72 -6.94 19.67
C LYS A 92 4.75 -5.77 19.57
N ASP A 93 5.17 -4.58 20.00
CA ASP A 93 4.25 -3.44 20.12
C ASP A 93 3.71 -2.99 18.76
N ILE A 94 4.59 -2.90 17.75
CA ILE A 94 4.19 -2.54 16.39
C ILE A 94 3.32 -3.64 15.78
N TYR A 95 3.68 -4.91 16.00
CA TYR A 95 2.87 -6.03 15.54
C TYR A 95 1.45 -5.99 16.10
N GLU A 96 1.31 -5.95 17.42
CA GLU A 96 0.00 -6.02 18.07
C GLU A 96 -0.89 -4.83 17.76
N LYS A 97 -0.31 -3.60 17.74
CA LYS A 97 -1.09 -2.38 17.54
C LYS A 97 -1.40 -2.06 16.09
N LEU A 98 -0.46 -2.32 15.18
CA LEU A 98 -0.53 -1.75 13.82
C LEU A 98 -0.53 -2.78 12.69
N VAL A 99 -0.16 -4.04 12.95
CA VAL A 99 -0.08 -5.07 11.91
C VAL A 99 -1.18 -6.10 12.06
N LYS A 100 -1.32 -6.71 13.23
CA LYS A 100 -2.20 -7.85 13.48
C LYS A 100 -3.64 -7.61 13.06
N GLY A 101 -4.28 -6.61 13.64
CA GLY A 101 -5.72 -6.35 13.43
C GLY A 101 -6.04 -6.01 11.98
N TYR A 102 -5.19 -5.20 11.33
CA TYR A 102 -5.34 -4.88 9.92
C TYR A 102 -5.19 -6.13 9.03
N THR A 103 -4.15 -6.93 9.27
CA THR A 103 -3.86 -8.11 8.48
C THR A 103 -4.95 -9.18 8.63
N GLU A 104 -5.38 -9.48 9.85
CA GLU A 104 -6.45 -10.44 10.12
C GLU A 104 -7.78 -10.02 9.50
N LYS A 105 -8.11 -8.72 9.56
CA LYS A 105 -9.29 -8.17 8.86
C LYS A 105 -9.20 -8.31 7.35
N GLN A 106 -8.02 -8.02 6.77
CA GLN A 106 -7.81 -8.05 5.32
C GLN A 106 -7.89 -9.47 4.74
N TRP A 107 -7.34 -10.44 5.48
CA TRP A 107 -7.25 -11.84 5.03
C TRP A 107 -8.37 -12.74 5.55
N GLY A 108 -9.17 -12.27 6.52
CA GLY A 108 -10.21 -13.08 7.17
C GLY A 108 -9.67 -14.30 7.94
N ARG A 109 -8.36 -14.30 8.28
CA ARG A 109 -7.64 -15.40 8.93
C ARG A 109 -6.67 -14.87 9.96
N LYS A 110 -6.30 -15.70 10.95
CA LYS A 110 -5.29 -15.34 11.97
C LYS A 110 -3.91 -15.24 11.35
N CYS A 111 -3.10 -14.31 11.86
CA CYS A 111 -1.73 -14.13 11.41
C CYS A 111 -0.87 -15.40 11.56
N THR A 112 -1.16 -16.25 12.55
CA THR A 112 -0.51 -17.55 12.76
C THR A 112 -0.80 -18.58 11.66
N GLU A 113 -1.87 -18.40 10.88
CA GLU A 113 -2.29 -19.28 9.79
C GLU A 113 -1.82 -18.80 8.42
N LEU A 114 -1.26 -17.61 8.36
CA LEU A 114 -0.80 -16.97 7.12
C LEU A 114 0.69 -17.22 6.92
N PRO A 115 1.14 -17.47 5.66
CA PRO A 115 2.54 -17.69 5.37
C PRO A 115 3.41 -16.47 5.66
N ALA A 116 4.62 -16.69 6.18
CA ALA A 116 5.58 -15.62 6.49
C ALA A 116 5.94 -14.72 5.29
N PHE A 117 5.96 -15.27 4.07
CA PHE A 117 6.34 -14.53 2.86
C PHE A 117 5.38 -13.38 2.49
N ILE A 118 4.15 -13.36 3.02
CA ILE A 118 3.20 -12.25 2.81
C ILE A 118 3.79 -10.93 3.31
N ILE A 119 4.52 -10.98 4.42
CA ILE A 119 5.26 -9.85 4.95
C ILE A 119 6.77 -10.11 4.82
N LYS A 120 7.32 -9.90 3.64
CA LYS A 120 8.77 -10.05 3.44
C LYS A 120 9.57 -8.99 4.19
N ARG A 121 9.01 -7.80 4.35
CA ARG A 121 9.60 -6.67 5.06
C ARG A 121 8.52 -5.72 5.55
N LEU A 122 8.72 -5.16 6.72
CA LEU A 122 7.95 -4.05 7.26
C LEU A 122 8.93 -2.88 7.47
N PRO A 123 8.97 -1.91 6.58
CA PRO A 123 9.97 -0.85 6.65
C PRO A 123 9.70 0.07 7.85
N CYS A 124 10.67 0.15 8.77
CA CYS A 124 10.74 1.18 9.79
C CYS A 124 11.58 2.34 9.30
N ARG A 125 11.03 3.55 9.32
CA ARG A 125 11.74 4.77 8.93
C ARG A 125 12.15 5.52 10.20
N PHE A 126 13.46 5.66 10.40
CA PHE A 126 13.99 6.36 11.57
C PHE A 126 14.17 7.86 11.33
N ILE A 127 13.15 8.47 10.70
CA ILE A 127 13.02 9.90 10.40
C ILE A 127 11.61 10.35 10.73
N TYR A 128 11.41 11.66 10.93
CA TYR A 128 10.10 12.28 11.15
C TYR A 128 9.48 12.66 9.80
N ASP A 129 8.98 11.65 9.06
CA ASP A 129 8.33 11.84 7.77
C ASP A 129 7.09 10.94 7.65
N ASN A 130 5.92 11.57 7.50
CA ASN A 130 4.62 10.89 7.35
C ASN A 130 4.24 10.63 5.89
N ASN A 131 5.06 11.02 4.92
CA ASN A 131 4.81 10.72 3.53
C ASN A 131 4.89 9.20 3.29
N TYR A 132 3.76 8.58 2.95
CA TYR A 132 3.67 7.13 2.80
C TYR A 132 4.52 6.63 1.62
N PHE A 133 4.49 7.35 0.50
CA PHE A 133 5.27 7.00 -0.69
C PHE A 133 6.64 7.70 -0.68
N ASN A 134 7.66 7.02 -1.19
CA ASN A 134 8.99 7.60 -1.42
C ASN A 134 9.10 8.25 -2.80
N ASP A 135 8.05 8.17 -3.61
CA ASP A 135 8.02 8.66 -4.97
C ASP A 135 8.00 10.20 -5.01
N ARG A 136 8.71 10.74 -5.98
CA ARG A 136 8.85 12.19 -6.17
C ARG A 136 7.54 12.85 -6.55
N TYR A 137 6.72 12.16 -7.35
CA TYR A 137 5.45 12.66 -7.86
C TYR A 137 4.32 11.85 -7.27
N GLN A 138 3.33 12.52 -6.72
CA GLN A 138 2.11 11.89 -6.21
C GLN A 138 0.95 12.88 -6.26
N GLY A 139 -0.26 12.35 -6.40
CA GLY A 139 -1.47 13.16 -6.42
C GLY A 139 -2.72 12.36 -6.75
N ILE A 140 -3.83 13.05 -6.68
CA ILE A 140 -5.13 12.54 -7.10
C ILE A 140 -5.58 13.41 -8.28
N PRO A 141 -6.05 12.81 -9.39
CA PRO A 141 -6.50 13.58 -10.53
C PRO A 141 -7.74 14.41 -10.18
N ILE A 142 -7.73 15.68 -10.56
CA ILE A 142 -8.87 16.57 -10.41
C ILE A 142 -9.98 16.07 -11.35
N GLY A 143 -11.17 15.85 -10.78
CA GLY A 143 -12.30 15.24 -11.51
C GLY A 143 -12.36 13.71 -11.47
N GLY A 144 -11.35 13.05 -10.86
CA GLY A 144 -11.28 11.59 -10.71
C GLY A 144 -10.57 10.88 -11.86
N TYR A 145 -10.55 9.54 -11.80
CA TYR A 145 -9.77 8.72 -12.74
C TYR A 145 -10.51 8.42 -14.06
N THR A 146 -11.83 8.39 -14.05
CA THR A 146 -12.63 8.06 -15.25
C THR A 146 -12.30 8.96 -16.44
N PRO A 147 -12.22 10.30 -16.31
CA PRO A 147 -11.85 11.18 -17.41
C PRO A 147 -10.47 10.91 -18.01
N ILE A 148 -9.53 10.38 -17.23
CA ILE A 148 -8.21 9.97 -17.74
C ILE A 148 -8.36 8.83 -18.73
N VAL A 149 -9.09 7.78 -18.31
CA VAL A 149 -9.34 6.59 -19.13
C VAL A 149 -10.11 6.96 -20.40
N GLU A 150 -11.15 7.79 -20.28
CA GLU A 150 -11.92 8.29 -21.42
C GLU A 150 -11.04 9.00 -22.45
N LYS A 151 -10.17 9.91 -22.01
CA LYS A 151 -9.24 10.61 -22.91
C LYS A 151 -8.18 9.68 -23.52
N MET A 152 -7.67 8.70 -22.75
CA MET A 152 -6.73 7.71 -23.29
C MET A 152 -7.35 6.85 -24.38
N LEU A 153 -8.65 6.57 -24.27
CA LEU A 153 -9.41 5.71 -25.19
C LEU A 153 -10.18 6.50 -26.26
N GLU A 154 -10.04 7.82 -26.34
CA GLU A 154 -10.81 8.69 -27.27
C GLU A 154 -10.76 8.22 -28.73
N LYS A 155 -9.66 7.58 -29.15
CA LYS A 155 -9.46 7.08 -30.51
C LYS A 155 -9.71 5.56 -30.64
N ALA A 156 -10.19 4.91 -29.60
CA ALA A 156 -10.46 3.48 -29.57
C ALA A 156 -11.96 3.20 -29.49
N GLU A 157 -12.42 2.13 -30.13
CA GLU A 157 -13.76 1.62 -29.92
C GLU A 157 -13.80 0.91 -28.55
N VAL A 158 -14.68 1.34 -27.66
CA VAL A 158 -14.86 0.79 -26.31
C VAL A 158 -16.22 0.14 -26.21
N ARG A 159 -16.26 -1.12 -25.82
CA ARG A 159 -17.49 -1.86 -25.54
C ARG A 159 -17.49 -2.29 -24.08
N THR A 160 -18.49 -1.85 -23.32
CA THR A 160 -18.69 -2.23 -21.91
C THR A 160 -19.83 -3.23 -21.77
N GLY A 161 -19.84 -3.99 -20.67
CA GLY A 161 -20.87 -5.00 -20.41
C GLY A 161 -20.80 -6.21 -21.32
N VAL A 162 -19.62 -6.47 -21.91
CA VAL A 162 -19.37 -7.58 -22.84
C VAL A 162 -18.50 -8.63 -22.15
N ASP A 163 -18.98 -9.88 -22.13
CA ASP A 163 -18.12 -11.02 -21.80
C ASP A 163 -17.17 -11.28 -22.95
N PHE A 164 -15.87 -11.17 -22.71
CA PHE A 164 -14.85 -11.31 -23.75
C PHE A 164 -14.87 -12.70 -24.40
N PHE A 165 -15.05 -13.76 -23.62
CA PHE A 165 -14.97 -15.12 -24.14
C PHE A 165 -16.17 -15.47 -25.01
N GLU A 166 -17.38 -15.02 -24.64
CA GLU A 166 -18.58 -15.19 -25.47
C GLU A 166 -18.47 -14.34 -26.75
N PHE A 167 -18.07 -13.07 -26.61
CA PHE A 167 -17.85 -12.20 -27.76
C PHE A 167 -16.82 -12.79 -28.74
N ARG A 168 -15.73 -13.37 -28.25
CA ARG A 168 -14.67 -13.98 -29.08
C ARG A 168 -15.14 -15.22 -29.80
N LYS A 169 -16.04 -16.03 -29.24
CA LYS A 169 -16.64 -17.19 -29.92
C LYS A 169 -17.47 -16.77 -31.15
N GLU A 170 -18.23 -15.69 -31.01
CA GLU A 170 -19.06 -15.16 -32.08
C GLU A 170 -18.25 -14.38 -33.14
N ASN A 171 -17.10 -13.84 -32.75
CA ASN A 171 -16.24 -12.97 -33.53
C ASN A 171 -14.78 -13.46 -33.53
N PRO A 172 -14.46 -14.64 -34.10
CA PRO A 172 -13.13 -15.24 -34.03
C PRO A 172 -12.03 -14.36 -34.64
N ASP A 173 -12.37 -13.62 -35.70
CA ASP A 173 -11.44 -12.79 -36.48
C ASP A 173 -11.54 -11.29 -36.14
N VAL A 174 -12.04 -10.93 -34.98
CA VAL A 174 -12.27 -9.53 -34.59
C VAL A 174 -10.99 -8.68 -34.53
N ALA A 175 -9.84 -9.29 -34.31
CA ALA A 175 -8.55 -8.62 -34.31
C ALA A 175 -7.41 -9.57 -34.63
N GLU A 176 -6.39 -9.05 -35.31
CA GLU A 176 -5.14 -9.77 -35.60
C GLU A 176 -4.38 -10.15 -34.33
N LYS A 177 -4.39 -9.26 -33.31
CA LYS A 177 -3.73 -9.48 -32.01
C LYS A 177 -4.71 -9.19 -30.88
N VAL A 178 -4.71 -10.06 -29.90
CA VAL A 178 -5.56 -9.94 -28.72
C VAL A 178 -4.68 -9.90 -27.47
N ILE A 179 -4.91 -8.90 -26.61
CA ILE A 179 -4.29 -8.79 -25.28
C ILE A 179 -5.43 -8.87 -24.26
N PHE A 180 -5.45 -9.95 -23.48
CA PHE A 180 -6.40 -10.14 -22.39
C PHE A 180 -5.74 -9.78 -21.07
N THR A 181 -6.32 -8.85 -20.30
CA THR A 181 -5.72 -8.28 -19.08
C THR A 181 -6.52 -8.53 -17.79
N GLY A 182 -7.66 -9.22 -17.88
CA GLY A 182 -8.54 -9.43 -16.73
C GLY A 182 -9.09 -10.81 -16.63
#